data_d07effeaab2c1ce408e13799302bc25a
#
_entry.id   d07effeaab2c1ce408e13799302bc25a
#
_cell.length_a   1.000
_cell.length_b   1.000
_cell.length_c   1.000
_cell.angle_alpha   90.00
_cell.angle_beta   90.00
_cell.angle_gamma   90.00
#
_symmetry.space_group_name_H-M   'P 1'
#
loop_
_entity.id
_entity.type
_entity.pdbx_description
1 polymer ?
#
loop_
_entity_poly.entity_id
_entity_poly.type
_entity_poly.pdbx_seq_one_letter_code
_entity_poly.pdbx_strand_id
1 'polypeptide(L)'
;MLNPLAQELNNVLKNTTPGELLSDLGLRIFFPKGIIAQGGEAKKFGKVANATIGTTLTGGKPAILEAVHKYAPELSAGELVSYMPTAGNPELRALWKDLIYKKNPGLKGKSISMPVVVPGLTAGISYLADLFLDEDKPLLSPNPSWDNYALIVETRRNSQFHTFNLFSGDVFDLDSFKKAVEKEAETGFVRLLLNFPQNPSGYSPTNAEAAQIVKIIRDIAEKGAKVLIWDDDAYFGLNYENDIYPQSLFAEFADLHENVLAVKIDGPTKEDFVWGFRTGFLTFGGKDLTEEHYAALEKKLMGLIRSSVSCSSTPSQSLALRAFSDPALENQKKDFRKLLEERYTEVKKFVTSHTSKNLEALPFNSGYFMSFHTKVDAEQLRQKILHEKQIGTVAIDSETLRVAFSSLEKEQVETVYKAIYDCADNM
;
A
#
# COMPACT_ATOMS: atom_id res chain seq x y z
N MET A 1 -20.00 -8.17 15.64
CA MET A 1 -21.07 -8.66 14.71
C MET A 1 -20.36 -9.19 13.46
N LEU A 2 -20.74 -10.36 12.91
CA LEU A 2 -20.10 -10.90 11.71
C LEU A 2 -20.45 -10.06 10.47
N ASN A 3 -19.48 -9.93 9.55
CA ASN A 3 -19.72 -9.28 8.26
C ASN A 3 -20.83 -10.01 7.48
N PRO A 4 -21.76 -9.30 6.81
CA PRO A 4 -22.85 -9.93 6.04
C PRO A 4 -22.38 -10.94 4.99
N LEU A 5 -21.25 -10.71 4.33
CA LEU A 5 -20.68 -11.65 3.36
C LEU A 5 -20.20 -12.94 4.03
N ALA A 6 -19.59 -12.84 5.23
CA ALA A 6 -19.23 -14.02 6.00
C ALA A 6 -20.47 -14.80 6.45
N GLN A 7 -21.53 -14.09 6.88
CA GLN A 7 -22.80 -14.72 7.26
C GLN A 7 -23.45 -15.46 6.08
N GLU A 8 -23.42 -14.88 4.88
CA GLU A 8 -23.92 -15.52 3.66
C GLU A 8 -23.22 -16.86 3.41
N LEU A 9 -21.87 -16.89 3.47
CA LEU A 9 -21.09 -18.12 3.30
C LEU A 9 -21.39 -19.14 4.41
N ASN A 10 -21.47 -18.69 5.66
CA ASN A 10 -21.79 -19.54 6.79
C ASN A 10 -23.19 -20.15 6.66
N ASN A 11 -24.18 -19.40 6.15
CA ASN A 11 -25.53 -19.92 5.89
C ASN A 11 -25.52 -21.00 4.82
N VAL A 12 -24.74 -20.88 3.77
CA VAL A 12 -24.55 -21.91 2.74
C VAL A 12 -23.97 -23.20 3.33
N LEU A 13 -22.99 -23.05 4.23
CA LEU A 13 -22.31 -24.18 4.87
C LEU A 13 -23.03 -24.73 6.10
N LYS A 14 -24.12 -24.09 6.53
CA LYS A 14 -24.86 -24.49 7.72
C LYS A 14 -25.37 -25.93 7.58
N ASN A 15 -25.26 -26.70 8.66
CA ASN A 15 -25.64 -28.12 8.74
C ASN A 15 -24.83 -29.03 7.78
N THR A 16 -23.64 -28.62 7.41
CA THR A 16 -22.70 -29.46 6.66
C THR A 16 -21.45 -29.74 7.49
N THR A 17 -20.81 -30.88 7.26
CA THR A 17 -19.53 -31.19 7.93
C THR A 17 -18.48 -30.09 7.76
N PRO A 18 -18.26 -29.48 6.57
CA PRO A 18 -17.38 -28.30 6.47
C PRO A 18 -17.79 -27.15 7.39
N GLY A 19 -19.07 -26.84 7.49
CA GLY A 19 -19.56 -25.75 8.35
C GLY A 19 -19.31 -25.99 9.83
N GLU A 20 -19.50 -27.23 10.30
CA GLU A 20 -19.25 -27.64 11.68
C GLU A 20 -17.77 -27.64 12.05
N LEU A 21 -16.88 -27.79 11.07
CA LEU A 21 -15.42 -27.82 11.25
C LEU A 21 -14.74 -26.44 11.16
N LEU A 22 -15.47 -25.36 10.82
CA LEU A 22 -14.91 -24.03 10.72
C LEU A 22 -14.38 -23.55 12.08
N SER A 23 -13.16 -23.01 12.07
CA SER A 23 -12.61 -22.27 13.20
C SER A 23 -13.27 -20.90 13.32
N ASP A 24 -13.01 -20.17 14.42
CA ASP A 24 -13.48 -18.79 14.60
C ASP A 24 -13.00 -17.87 13.47
N LEU A 25 -11.79 -18.04 12.97
CA LEU A 25 -11.32 -17.34 11.79
C LEU A 25 -12.10 -17.79 10.54
N GLY A 26 -12.33 -19.10 10.39
CA GLY A 26 -13.12 -19.65 9.28
C GLY A 26 -14.53 -19.08 9.21
N LEU A 27 -15.17 -18.84 10.36
CA LEU A 27 -16.48 -18.20 10.44
C LEU A 27 -16.45 -16.70 10.11
N ARG A 28 -15.33 -16.00 10.34
CA ARG A 28 -15.20 -14.55 10.08
C ARG A 28 -14.72 -14.23 8.67
N ILE A 29 -13.91 -15.12 8.05
CA ILE A 29 -13.29 -14.83 6.76
C ILE A 29 -14.32 -14.88 5.62
N PHE A 30 -14.15 -13.98 4.66
CA PHE A 30 -14.95 -13.92 3.44
C PHE A 30 -14.13 -13.35 2.30
N PHE A 31 -14.59 -13.49 1.07
CA PHE A 31 -13.98 -12.83 -0.09
C PHE A 31 -14.68 -11.48 -0.31
N PRO A 32 -14.00 -10.34 -0.13
CA PRO A 32 -14.63 -9.03 -0.22
C PRO A 32 -15.06 -8.72 -1.66
N LYS A 33 -16.20 -8.03 -1.82
CA LYS A 33 -16.66 -7.46 -3.10
C LYS A 33 -15.97 -6.13 -3.40
N GLY A 34 -14.68 -6.03 -3.06
CA GLY A 34 -13.86 -4.84 -3.24
C GLY A 34 -13.18 -4.78 -4.61
N ILE A 35 -12.01 -4.17 -4.65
CA ILE A 35 -11.21 -3.88 -5.85
C ILE A 35 -11.07 -5.09 -6.79
N ILE A 36 -10.88 -6.31 -6.26
CA ILE A 36 -10.68 -7.53 -7.08
C ILE A 36 -11.97 -7.88 -7.83
N ALA A 37 -13.12 -7.87 -7.16
CA ALA A 37 -14.42 -8.16 -7.79
C ALA A 37 -14.76 -7.09 -8.83
N GLN A 38 -14.60 -5.81 -8.48
CA GLN A 38 -14.82 -4.67 -9.37
C GLN A 38 -13.87 -4.69 -10.57
N GLY A 39 -12.60 -5.08 -10.36
CA GLY A 39 -11.64 -5.31 -11.43
C GLY A 39 -12.05 -6.43 -12.39
N GLY A 40 -12.67 -7.49 -11.86
CA GLY A 40 -13.26 -8.58 -12.67
C GLY A 40 -14.42 -8.09 -13.55
N GLU A 41 -15.31 -7.27 -13.02
CA GLU A 41 -16.40 -6.63 -13.78
C GLU A 41 -15.83 -5.67 -14.84
N ALA A 42 -14.88 -4.82 -14.47
CA ALA A 42 -14.22 -3.90 -15.40
C ALA A 42 -13.51 -4.63 -16.54
N LYS A 43 -12.86 -5.78 -16.27
CA LYS A 43 -12.26 -6.62 -17.30
C LYS A 43 -13.32 -7.15 -18.29
N LYS A 44 -14.53 -7.43 -17.80
CA LYS A 44 -15.62 -7.95 -18.64
C LYS A 44 -16.32 -6.86 -19.44
N PHE A 45 -16.57 -5.71 -18.84
CA PHE A 45 -17.43 -4.66 -19.39
C PHE A 45 -16.68 -3.38 -19.76
N GLY A 46 -15.54 -3.07 -19.17
CA GLY A 46 -14.73 -1.87 -19.41
C GLY A 46 -13.93 -1.96 -20.70
N LYS A 47 -14.59 -1.93 -21.85
CA LYS A 47 -13.97 -2.08 -23.19
C LYS A 47 -13.21 -0.84 -23.65
N VAL A 48 -13.59 0.34 -23.18
CA VAL A 48 -12.96 1.61 -23.53
C VAL A 48 -11.71 1.82 -22.70
N ALA A 49 -11.81 1.62 -21.39
CA ALA A 49 -10.67 1.72 -20.49
C ALA A 49 -10.92 0.90 -19.22
N ASN A 50 -9.83 0.42 -18.61
CA ASN A 50 -9.87 -0.23 -17.31
C ASN A 50 -8.91 0.47 -16.34
N ALA A 51 -9.44 1.40 -15.59
CA ALA A 51 -8.73 2.20 -14.58
C ALA A 51 -8.91 1.66 -13.15
N THR A 52 -9.15 0.36 -13.00
CA THR A 52 -9.27 -0.31 -11.69
C THR A 52 -7.93 -0.83 -11.18
N ILE A 53 -7.02 -1.18 -12.07
CA ILE A 53 -5.83 -1.97 -11.77
C ILE A 53 -4.66 -1.03 -11.41
N GLY A 54 -4.02 -1.27 -10.26
CA GLY A 54 -2.78 -0.62 -9.87
C GLY A 54 -1.56 -1.20 -10.61
N THR A 55 -1.64 -1.30 -11.93
CA THR A 55 -0.58 -1.74 -12.83
C THR A 55 -0.36 -0.67 -13.88
N THR A 56 0.89 -0.28 -14.09
CA THR A 56 1.23 0.62 -15.21
C THR A 56 1.12 -0.15 -16.51
N LEU A 57 0.34 0.38 -17.44
CA LEU A 57 0.19 -0.18 -18.79
C LEU A 57 0.87 0.73 -19.81
N THR A 58 1.39 0.13 -20.87
CA THR A 58 1.89 0.83 -22.06
C THR A 58 1.55 -0.01 -23.29
N GLY A 59 0.87 0.58 -24.27
CA GLY A 59 0.32 -0.15 -25.41
C GLY A 59 -0.62 -1.29 -25.01
N GLY A 60 -1.39 -1.15 -23.95
CA GLY A 60 -2.32 -2.16 -23.44
C GLY A 60 -1.65 -3.37 -22.74
N LYS A 61 -0.34 -3.36 -22.53
CA LYS A 61 0.43 -4.42 -21.87
C LYS A 61 1.07 -3.89 -20.58
N PRO A 62 1.33 -4.74 -19.58
CA PRO A 62 2.10 -4.33 -18.41
C PRO A 62 3.45 -3.75 -18.80
N ALA A 63 3.78 -2.58 -18.25
CA ALA A 63 5.11 -2.02 -18.38
C ALA A 63 6.12 -2.96 -17.73
N ILE A 64 7.23 -3.24 -18.41
CA ILE A 64 8.30 -4.09 -17.91
C ILE A 64 9.66 -3.43 -18.15
N LEU A 65 10.50 -3.46 -17.13
CA LEU A 65 11.88 -3.03 -17.26
C LEU A 65 12.68 -4.10 -18.01
N GLU A 66 13.45 -3.71 -19.00
CA GLU A 66 14.28 -4.65 -19.75
C GLU A 66 15.31 -5.33 -18.86
N ALA A 67 15.87 -4.60 -17.89
CA ALA A 67 16.76 -5.14 -16.88
C ALA A 67 16.16 -6.30 -16.06
N VAL A 68 14.82 -6.34 -15.92
CA VAL A 68 14.11 -7.45 -15.28
C VAL A 68 13.92 -8.60 -16.28
N HIS A 69 13.43 -8.29 -17.48
CA HIS A 69 13.03 -9.31 -18.46
C HIS A 69 14.20 -10.13 -19.01
N LYS A 70 15.32 -9.48 -19.31
CA LYS A 70 16.47 -10.14 -19.98
C LYS A 70 17.11 -11.25 -19.16
N TYR A 71 17.01 -11.22 -17.83
CA TYR A 71 17.63 -12.23 -16.97
C TYR A 71 16.76 -13.47 -16.72
N ALA A 72 15.47 -13.45 -17.08
CA ALA A 72 14.59 -14.58 -16.83
C ALA A 72 15.08 -15.91 -17.45
N PRO A 73 15.56 -15.95 -18.71
CA PRO A 73 16.06 -17.18 -19.30
C PRO A 73 17.46 -17.61 -18.81
N GLU A 74 18.17 -16.77 -18.06
CA GLU A 74 19.55 -16.99 -17.63
C GLU A 74 19.67 -17.59 -16.21
N LEU A 75 18.54 -17.80 -15.51
CA LEU A 75 18.58 -18.37 -14.17
C LEU A 75 19.07 -19.82 -14.19
N SER A 76 20.05 -20.12 -13.33
CA SER A 76 20.50 -21.49 -13.10
C SER A 76 19.42 -22.34 -12.40
N ALA A 77 19.55 -23.66 -12.42
CA ALA A 77 18.66 -24.57 -11.72
C ALA A 77 18.56 -24.23 -10.21
N GLY A 78 19.66 -23.85 -9.57
CA GLY A 78 19.67 -23.43 -8.17
C GLY A 78 18.84 -22.17 -7.91
N GLU A 79 18.92 -21.19 -8.81
CA GLU A 79 18.16 -19.92 -8.74
C GLU A 79 16.68 -20.09 -9.09
N LEU A 80 16.29 -21.21 -9.69
CA LEU A 80 14.91 -21.50 -10.08
C LEU A 80 14.17 -22.37 -9.07
N VAL A 81 14.79 -23.47 -8.59
CA VAL A 81 14.06 -24.56 -7.93
C VAL A 81 14.48 -24.83 -6.49
N SER A 82 15.61 -24.29 -6.01
CA SER A 82 16.06 -24.51 -4.63
C SER A 82 15.23 -23.70 -3.64
N TYR A 83 15.09 -24.20 -2.41
CA TYR A 83 14.52 -23.40 -1.34
C TYR A 83 15.44 -22.23 -0.96
N MET A 84 14.87 -21.04 -0.79
CA MET A 84 15.56 -19.93 -0.18
C MET A 84 15.60 -20.07 1.35
N PRO A 85 16.57 -19.44 2.04
CA PRO A 85 16.48 -19.24 3.48
C PRO A 85 15.15 -18.55 3.85
N THR A 86 14.61 -18.87 5.03
CA THR A 86 13.32 -18.32 5.48
C THR A 86 13.29 -16.80 5.49
N ALA A 87 14.39 -16.13 5.85
CA ALA A 87 14.51 -14.67 5.81
C ALA A 87 14.70 -14.10 4.42
N GLY A 88 14.89 -14.94 3.40
CA GLY A 88 15.20 -14.54 2.03
C GLY A 88 16.68 -14.68 1.66
N ASN A 89 16.99 -14.42 0.40
CA ASN A 89 18.35 -14.44 -0.16
C ASN A 89 19.24 -13.43 0.57
N PRO A 90 20.37 -13.83 1.18
CA PRO A 90 21.22 -12.94 1.95
C PRO A 90 21.80 -11.77 1.16
N GLU A 91 22.19 -12.00 -0.11
CA GLU A 91 22.74 -10.97 -0.98
C GLU A 91 21.67 -9.96 -1.37
N LEU A 92 20.44 -10.41 -1.69
CA LEU A 92 19.31 -9.53 -1.98
C LEU A 92 18.93 -8.69 -0.75
N ARG A 93 18.92 -9.28 0.45
CA ARG A 93 18.65 -8.55 1.70
C ARG A 93 19.69 -7.46 1.97
N ALA A 94 20.97 -7.76 1.76
CA ALA A 94 22.06 -6.79 1.92
C ALA A 94 21.94 -5.66 0.88
N LEU A 95 21.76 -6.00 -0.40
CA LEU A 95 21.54 -5.04 -1.46
C LEU A 95 20.32 -4.14 -1.19
N TRP A 96 19.21 -4.72 -0.73
CA TRP A 96 18.01 -3.94 -0.42
C TRP A 96 18.24 -2.99 0.77
N LYS A 97 18.99 -3.42 1.79
CA LYS A 97 19.40 -2.54 2.89
C LYS A 97 20.22 -1.33 2.39
N ASP A 98 21.16 -1.57 1.52
CA ASP A 98 21.97 -0.50 0.90
C ASP A 98 21.09 0.45 0.08
N LEU A 99 20.10 -0.08 -0.66
CA LEU A 99 19.13 0.73 -1.40
C LEU A 99 18.24 1.55 -0.47
N ILE A 100 17.83 1.03 0.68
CA ILE A 100 17.08 1.78 1.70
C ILE A 100 17.90 2.99 2.15
N TYR A 101 19.17 2.82 2.52
CA TYR A 101 20.03 3.93 2.92
C TYR A 101 20.29 4.93 1.77
N LYS A 102 20.52 4.44 0.56
CA LYS A 102 20.75 5.28 -0.62
C LYS A 102 19.55 6.17 -0.95
N LYS A 103 18.34 5.62 -0.85
CA LYS A 103 17.09 6.31 -1.17
C LYS A 103 16.60 7.22 -0.02
N ASN A 104 17.09 7.02 1.19
CA ASN A 104 16.71 7.73 2.40
C ASN A 104 17.92 8.31 3.13
N PRO A 105 18.51 9.42 2.65
CA PRO A 105 19.68 10.05 3.27
C PRO A 105 19.51 10.40 4.76
N GLY A 106 18.26 10.62 5.22
CA GLY A 106 17.92 10.84 6.64
C GLY A 106 18.22 9.65 7.55
N LEU A 107 18.50 8.47 6.99
CA LEU A 107 18.96 7.29 7.76
C LEU A 107 20.48 7.30 8.03
N LYS A 108 21.23 8.28 7.52
CA LYS A 108 22.67 8.33 7.74
C LYS A 108 23.01 8.34 9.23
N GLY A 109 23.78 7.35 9.67
CA GLY A 109 24.16 7.17 11.08
C GLY A 109 23.11 6.49 11.97
N LYS A 110 21.94 6.18 11.46
CA LYS A 110 20.89 5.43 12.17
C LYS A 110 21.03 3.93 11.91
N SER A 111 20.71 3.11 12.90
CA SER A 111 20.72 1.64 12.80
C SER A 111 19.33 1.13 12.40
N ILE A 112 19.30 0.18 11.47
CA ILE A 112 18.08 -0.55 11.06
C ILE A 112 18.38 -2.05 10.96
N SER A 113 17.35 -2.90 11.09
CA SER A 113 17.50 -4.35 10.94
C SER A 113 17.97 -4.75 9.53
N MET A 114 18.33 -6.01 9.36
CA MET A 114 18.37 -6.59 8.01
C MET A 114 16.93 -6.74 7.47
N PRO A 115 16.65 -6.30 6.22
CA PRO A 115 15.34 -6.53 5.62
C PRO A 115 15.00 -8.04 5.56
N VAL A 116 13.79 -8.41 5.98
CA VAL A 116 13.29 -9.78 5.85
C VAL A 116 12.39 -9.86 4.62
N VAL A 117 12.67 -10.79 3.74
CA VAL A 117 11.87 -11.00 2.51
C VAL A 117 10.53 -11.66 2.88
N VAL A 118 9.44 -11.05 2.41
CA VAL A 118 8.07 -11.55 2.57
C VAL A 118 7.41 -11.78 1.21
N PRO A 119 6.41 -12.69 1.09
CA PRO A 119 5.74 -12.99 -0.18
C PRO A 119 4.77 -11.87 -0.60
N GLY A 120 5.31 -10.67 -0.81
CA GLY A 120 4.60 -9.43 -1.11
C GLY A 120 4.22 -8.63 0.14
N LEU A 121 3.98 -7.32 -0.04
CA LEU A 121 3.71 -6.39 1.06
C LEU A 121 2.46 -6.78 1.86
N THR A 122 1.42 -7.27 1.19
CA THR A 122 0.18 -7.75 1.83
C THR A 122 0.46 -8.84 2.87
N ALA A 123 1.31 -9.82 2.53
CA ALA A 123 1.72 -10.85 3.49
C ALA A 123 2.55 -10.24 4.64
N GLY A 124 3.42 -9.27 4.32
CA GLY A 124 4.18 -8.52 5.34
C GLY A 124 3.28 -7.84 6.36
N ILE A 125 2.26 -7.11 5.89
CA ILE A 125 1.25 -6.45 6.75
C ILE A 125 0.51 -7.48 7.59
N SER A 126 0.12 -8.62 6.99
CA SER A 126 -0.53 -9.71 7.72
C SER A 126 0.36 -10.30 8.82
N TYR A 127 1.67 -10.48 8.57
CA TYR A 127 2.62 -10.94 9.58
C TYR A 127 2.84 -9.90 10.69
N LEU A 128 2.87 -8.62 10.36
CA LEU A 128 2.92 -7.56 11.38
C LEU A 128 1.65 -7.56 12.23
N ALA A 129 0.49 -7.77 11.61
CA ALA A 129 -0.76 -7.92 12.34
C ALA A 129 -0.72 -9.15 13.28
N ASP A 130 -0.16 -10.26 12.82
CA ASP A 130 0.04 -11.46 13.67
C ASP A 130 1.00 -11.20 14.83
N LEU A 131 2.00 -10.30 14.68
CA LEU A 131 2.96 -9.96 15.75
C LEU A 131 2.41 -8.96 16.76
N PHE A 132 1.63 -7.98 16.33
CA PHE A 132 1.40 -6.78 17.13
C PHE A 132 -0.07 -6.45 17.41
N LEU A 133 -1.02 -7.12 16.76
CA LEU A 133 -2.45 -6.86 16.92
C LEU A 133 -3.17 -8.05 17.56
N ASP A 134 -4.08 -7.71 18.44
CA ASP A 134 -5.06 -8.62 19.06
C ASP A 134 -6.38 -7.85 19.24
N GLU A 135 -7.40 -8.47 19.82
CA GLU A 135 -8.74 -7.89 20.00
C GLU A 135 -8.71 -6.53 20.75
N ASP A 136 -7.81 -6.38 21.72
CA ASP A 136 -7.59 -5.19 22.55
C ASP A 136 -6.44 -4.29 22.06
N LYS A 137 -5.87 -4.56 20.88
CA LYS A 137 -4.72 -3.84 20.32
C LYS A 137 -5.06 -3.26 18.94
N PRO A 138 -5.81 -2.15 18.90
CA PRO A 138 -6.27 -1.53 17.66
C PRO A 138 -5.14 -1.03 16.79
N LEU A 139 -5.42 -0.90 15.48
CA LEU A 139 -4.58 -0.20 14.52
C LEU A 139 -5.28 1.08 14.06
N LEU A 140 -4.58 2.22 14.17
CA LEU A 140 -5.01 3.52 13.66
C LEU A 140 -4.49 3.72 12.23
N SER A 141 -5.34 4.18 11.32
CA SER A 141 -5.02 4.44 9.92
C SER A 141 -5.75 5.67 9.39
N PRO A 142 -5.28 6.35 8.33
CA PRO A 142 -6.07 7.39 7.69
C PRO A 142 -7.33 6.83 7.01
N ASN A 143 -8.35 7.69 6.85
CA ASN A 143 -9.53 7.41 6.03
C ASN A 143 -9.67 8.50 4.95
N PRO A 144 -9.85 8.14 3.65
CA PRO A 144 -9.91 6.76 3.12
C PRO A 144 -8.59 6.02 3.18
N SER A 145 -8.65 4.69 3.14
CA SER A 145 -7.47 3.81 3.11
C SER A 145 -7.69 2.59 2.20
N TRP A 146 -6.65 1.80 2.00
CA TRP A 146 -6.78 0.56 1.27
C TRP A 146 -7.67 -0.43 2.04
N ASP A 147 -8.75 -0.88 1.40
CA ASP A 147 -9.79 -1.74 1.97
C ASP A 147 -9.27 -3.04 2.62
N ASN A 148 -8.15 -3.55 2.12
CA ASN A 148 -7.56 -4.78 2.65
C ASN A 148 -6.92 -4.62 4.04
N TYR A 149 -6.65 -3.39 4.50
CA TYR A 149 -6.20 -3.20 5.88
C TYR A 149 -7.27 -3.61 6.88
N ALA A 150 -8.51 -3.18 6.68
CA ALA A 150 -9.63 -3.59 7.52
C ALA A 150 -9.86 -5.12 7.48
N LEU A 151 -9.74 -5.75 6.30
CA LEU A 151 -9.84 -7.20 6.19
C LEU A 151 -8.79 -7.93 7.02
N ILE A 152 -7.54 -7.45 7.02
CA ILE A 152 -6.45 -8.03 7.82
C ILE A 152 -6.67 -7.78 9.31
N VAL A 153 -7.00 -6.54 9.70
CA VAL A 153 -7.10 -6.14 11.10
C VAL A 153 -8.36 -6.70 11.74
N GLU A 154 -9.52 -6.41 11.18
CA GLU A 154 -10.81 -6.76 11.78
C GLU A 154 -11.16 -8.24 11.55
N THR A 155 -11.13 -8.68 10.28
CA THR A 155 -11.62 -10.02 9.95
C THR A 155 -10.60 -11.10 10.32
N ARG A 156 -9.33 -10.92 9.94
CA ARG A 156 -8.29 -11.92 10.19
C ARG A 156 -7.83 -11.92 11.65
N ARG A 157 -7.56 -10.75 12.23
CA ARG A 157 -7.01 -10.64 13.60
C ARG A 157 -8.06 -10.44 14.70
N ASN A 158 -9.31 -10.12 14.34
CA ASN A 158 -10.35 -9.74 15.29
C ASN A 158 -9.94 -8.53 16.14
N SER A 159 -9.16 -7.64 15.57
CA SER A 159 -8.72 -6.38 16.18
C SER A 159 -9.63 -5.23 15.73
N GLN A 160 -9.48 -4.06 16.32
CA GLN A 160 -10.23 -2.87 15.95
C GLN A 160 -9.41 -2.04 14.94
N PHE A 161 -10.08 -1.53 13.92
CA PHE A 161 -9.49 -0.64 12.92
C PHE A 161 -10.02 0.77 13.15
N HIS A 162 -9.20 1.61 13.78
CA HIS A 162 -9.53 3.00 14.06
C HIS A 162 -9.06 3.90 12.92
N THR A 163 -9.77 4.99 12.69
CA THR A 163 -9.42 5.90 11.60
C THR A 163 -9.42 7.36 12.04
N PHE A 164 -8.66 8.18 11.29
CA PHE A 164 -8.70 9.64 11.33
C PHE A 164 -8.90 10.18 9.91
N ASN A 165 -9.44 11.40 9.78
CA ASN A 165 -9.60 12.02 8.47
C ASN A 165 -8.25 12.34 7.86
N LEU A 166 -8.03 11.88 6.62
CA LEU A 166 -6.78 12.13 5.91
C LEU A 166 -6.65 13.60 5.49
N PHE A 167 -7.77 14.24 5.13
CA PHE A 167 -7.78 15.59 4.58
C PHE A 167 -8.68 16.55 5.36
N SER A 168 -8.25 17.81 5.40
CA SER A 168 -9.04 18.99 5.73
C SER A 168 -8.89 19.99 4.59
N GLY A 169 -9.89 20.08 3.70
CA GLY A 169 -9.74 20.75 2.42
C GLY A 169 -8.64 20.11 1.57
N ASP A 170 -7.70 20.90 1.07
CA ASP A 170 -6.64 20.45 0.15
C ASP A 170 -5.35 19.99 0.84
N VAL A 171 -5.33 19.86 2.16
CA VAL A 171 -4.12 19.54 2.95
C VAL A 171 -4.36 18.32 3.85
N PHE A 172 -3.28 17.72 4.32
CA PHE A 172 -3.34 16.67 5.34
C PHE A 172 -3.99 17.21 6.63
N ASP A 173 -4.96 16.49 7.19
CA ASP A 173 -5.65 16.89 8.43
C ASP A 173 -4.80 16.59 9.67
N LEU A 174 -3.86 17.49 9.95
CA LEU A 174 -2.99 17.40 11.13
C LEU A 174 -3.75 17.42 12.46
N ASP A 175 -4.89 18.11 12.51
CA ASP A 175 -5.71 18.21 13.73
C ASP A 175 -6.44 16.89 14.00
N SER A 176 -7.04 16.29 12.98
CA SER A 176 -7.65 14.96 13.06
C SER A 176 -6.63 13.90 13.43
N PHE A 177 -5.46 13.90 12.76
CA PHE A 177 -4.35 13.01 13.06
C PHE A 177 -3.91 13.14 14.52
N LYS A 178 -3.62 14.37 14.99
CA LYS A 178 -3.16 14.62 16.34
C LYS A 178 -4.17 14.13 17.39
N LYS A 179 -5.45 14.48 17.22
CA LYS A 179 -6.53 14.06 18.15
C LYS A 179 -6.64 12.53 18.21
N ALA A 180 -6.55 11.85 17.07
CA ALA A 180 -6.64 10.41 17.02
C ALA A 180 -5.44 9.74 17.71
N VAL A 181 -4.21 10.20 17.44
CA VAL A 181 -2.99 9.67 18.08
C VAL A 181 -3.01 9.95 19.61
N GLU A 182 -3.44 11.15 20.03
CA GLU A 182 -3.59 11.48 21.46
C GLU A 182 -4.60 10.57 22.15
N LYS A 183 -5.73 10.26 21.51
CA LYS A 183 -6.74 9.33 22.02
C LYS A 183 -6.20 7.91 22.18
N GLU A 184 -5.49 7.37 21.19
CA GLU A 184 -4.86 6.06 21.31
C GLU A 184 -3.82 6.05 22.45
N ALA A 185 -3.06 7.13 22.60
CA ALA A 185 -2.04 7.27 23.64
C ALA A 185 -2.59 7.24 25.09
N GLU A 186 -3.88 7.49 25.30
CA GLU A 186 -4.53 7.33 26.60
C GLU A 186 -4.41 5.90 27.16
N THR A 187 -4.30 4.91 26.26
CA THR A 187 -4.08 3.51 26.63
C THR A 187 -2.61 3.20 26.97
N GLY A 188 -1.70 4.15 26.79
CA GLY A 188 -0.25 3.96 26.87
C GLY A 188 0.39 3.41 25.59
N PHE A 189 -0.39 3.08 24.57
CA PHE A 189 0.08 2.48 23.31
C PHE A 189 -0.58 3.12 22.10
N VAL A 190 0.22 3.36 21.07
CA VAL A 190 -0.26 3.79 19.73
C VAL A 190 0.26 2.79 18.70
N ARG A 191 -0.62 2.25 17.87
CA ARG A 191 -0.27 1.45 16.68
C ARG A 191 -0.83 2.15 15.48
N LEU A 192 0.06 2.69 14.65
CA LEU A 192 -0.25 3.58 13.55
C LEU A 192 0.22 2.97 12.23
N LEU A 193 -0.63 3.02 11.21
CA LEU A 193 -0.26 2.75 9.83
C LEU A 193 -0.30 4.05 9.04
N LEU A 194 0.79 4.37 8.36
CA LEU A 194 0.88 5.44 7.37
C LEU A 194 1.24 4.82 6.02
N ASN A 195 0.58 5.26 4.96
CA ASN A 195 0.83 4.79 3.60
C ASN A 195 1.02 6.00 2.68
N PHE A 196 2.25 6.21 2.21
CA PHE A 196 2.59 7.31 1.31
C PHE A 196 3.62 6.87 0.26
N PRO A 197 3.37 7.17 -1.04
CA PRO A 197 2.13 7.68 -1.65
C PRO A 197 0.90 6.83 -1.31
N GLN A 198 -0.20 7.49 -1.01
CA GLN A 198 -1.38 6.89 -0.42
C GLN A 198 -2.28 6.19 -1.46
N ASN A 199 -2.78 5.03 -1.12
CA ASN A 199 -3.88 4.36 -1.81
C ASN A 199 -5.13 4.46 -0.92
N PRO A 200 -6.22 5.11 -1.37
CA PRO A 200 -6.63 5.36 -2.76
C PRO A 200 -6.39 6.78 -3.31
N SER A 201 -5.99 7.75 -2.49
CA SER A 201 -5.99 9.16 -2.92
C SER A 201 -4.87 9.54 -3.89
N GLY A 202 -3.70 8.92 -3.81
CA GLY A 202 -2.50 9.34 -4.54
C GLY A 202 -1.80 10.54 -3.91
N TYR A 203 -1.91 10.69 -2.58
CA TYR A 203 -1.33 11.79 -1.82
C TYR A 203 -0.06 11.36 -1.10
N SER A 204 0.90 12.28 -1.02
CA SER A 204 2.06 12.22 -0.14
C SER A 204 2.20 13.54 0.61
N PRO A 205 2.64 13.53 1.88
CA PRO A 205 2.77 14.74 2.67
C PRO A 205 3.84 15.68 2.08
N THR A 206 3.59 16.98 2.21
CA THR A 206 4.58 18.02 1.96
C THR A 206 5.70 17.96 3.01
N ASN A 207 6.82 18.66 2.74
CA ASN A 207 7.91 18.76 3.72
C ASN A 207 7.42 19.33 5.08
N ALA A 208 6.53 20.31 5.05
CA ALA A 208 5.98 20.93 6.27
C ALA A 208 5.08 19.95 7.03
N GLU A 209 4.19 19.23 6.34
CA GLU A 209 3.31 18.22 6.94
C GLU A 209 4.10 17.05 7.53
N ALA A 210 5.08 16.54 6.80
CA ALA A 210 5.98 15.50 7.29
C ALA A 210 6.66 15.88 8.60
N ALA A 211 7.18 17.11 8.69
CA ALA A 211 7.78 17.63 9.92
C ALA A 211 6.78 17.70 11.08
N GLN A 212 5.51 18.08 10.82
CA GLN A 212 4.47 18.13 11.84
C GLN A 212 4.01 16.71 12.27
N ILE A 213 3.87 15.77 11.34
CA ILE A 213 3.57 14.37 11.64
C ILE A 213 4.65 13.81 12.57
N VAL A 214 5.91 13.99 12.25
CA VAL A 214 7.05 13.54 13.06
C VAL A 214 7.05 14.19 14.43
N LYS A 215 6.76 15.50 14.50
CA LYS A 215 6.67 16.23 15.77
C LYS A 215 5.56 15.68 16.66
N ILE A 216 4.36 15.45 16.14
CA ILE A 216 3.23 14.89 16.89
C ILE A 216 3.61 13.53 17.49
N ILE A 217 4.23 12.65 16.71
CA ILE A 217 4.67 11.33 17.20
C ILE A 217 5.73 11.47 18.30
N ARG A 218 6.69 12.37 18.12
CA ARG A 218 7.70 12.65 19.15
C ARG A 218 7.07 13.13 20.46
N ASP A 219 6.19 14.12 20.38
CA ASP A 219 5.51 14.71 21.55
C ASP A 219 4.74 13.63 22.35
N ILE A 220 4.12 12.65 21.67
CA ILE A 220 3.40 11.53 22.28
C ILE A 220 4.37 10.53 22.93
N ALA A 221 5.47 10.19 22.25
CA ALA A 221 6.49 9.30 22.79
C ALA A 221 7.20 9.90 24.01
N GLU A 222 7.47 11.21 24.01
CA GLU A 222 8.05 11.94 25.15
C GLU A 222 7.12 11.96 26.37
N LYS A 223 5.80 11.91 26.16
CA LYS A 223 4.80 11.76 27.23
C LYS A 223 4.70 10.33 27.77
N GLY A 224 5.46 9.38 27.23
CA GLY A 224 5.61 7.99 27.71
C GLY A 224 4.82 6.95 26.93
N ALA A 225 4.01 7.30 25.94
CA ALA A 225 3.31 6.32 25.13
C ALA A 225 4.29 5.52 24.26
N LYS A 226 4.08 4.20 24.14
CA LYS A 226 4.82 3.32 23.23
C LYS A 226 4.16 3.36 21.87
N VAL A 227 4.92 3.74 20.85
CA VAL A 227 4.41 3.97 19.50
C VAL A 227 5.00 2.94 18.54
N LEU A 228 4.15 2.20 17.87
CA LEU A 228 4.48 1.34 16.74
C LEU A 228 3.99 2.00 15.46
N ILE A 229 4.87 2.19 14.50
CA ILE A 229 4.53 2.79 13.21
C ILE A 229 4.79 1.78 12.09
N TRP A 230 3.78 1.49 11.29
CA TRP A 230 3.89 0.77 10.03
C TRP A 230 3.92 1.81 8.90
N ASP A 231 5.06 1.95 8.27
CA ASP A 231 5.27 2.85 7.15
C ASP A 231 5.16 2.05 5.84
N ASP A 232 3.96 2.03 5.27
CA ASP A 232 3.66 1.29 4.03
C ASP A 232 4.06 2.12 2.81
N ASP A 233 5.25 1.86 2.34
CA ASP A 233 5.91 2.48 1.21
C ASP A 233 5.63 1.76 -0.11
N ALA A 234 4.46 1.17 -0.28
CA ALA A 234 4.12 0.40 -1.48
C ALA A 234 4.34 1.17 -2.79
N TYR A 235 4.22 2.49 -2.78
CA TYR A 235 4.35 3.39 -3.93
C TYR A 235 5.54 4.35 -3.80
N PHE A 236 6.52 4.02 -2.97
CA PHE A 236 7.69 4.85 -2.70
C PHE A 236 8.36 5.36 -4.00
N GLY A 237 8.80 6.63 -3.99
CA GLY A 237 9.53 7.26 -5.10
C GLY A 237 8.65 7.75 -6.25
N LEU A 238 7.33 7.55 -6.21
CA LEU A 238 6.41 7.99 -7.25
C LEU A 238 5.79 9.37 -6.91
N ASN A 239 6.64 10.36 -6.69
CA ASN A 239 6.26 11.74 -6.38
C ASN A 239 6.34 12.60 -7.65
N TYR A 240 5.34 13.46 -7.89
CA TYR A 240 5.24 14.26 -9.13
C TYR A 240 5.27 15.77 -8.89
N GLU A 241 5.24 16.24 -7.62
CA GLU A 241 5.33 17.64 -7.25
C GLU A 241 6.58 17.93 -6.41
N ASN A 242 7.06 19.18 -6.40
CA ASN A 242 8.37 19.52 -5.84
C ASN A 242 8.38 19.68 -4.30
N ASP A 243 7.22 19.96 -3.67
CA ASP A 243 7.14 20.21 -2.22
C ASP A 243 6.85 18.95 -1.40
N ILE A 244 6.80 17.79 -2.05
CA ILE A 244 6.59 16.51 -1.38
C ILE A 244 7.85 16.12 -0.59
N TYR A 245 7.66 15.59 0.61
CA TYR A 245 8.76 15.00 1.38
C TYR A 245 9.40 13.85 0.57
N PRO A 246 10.69 13.94 0.23
CA PRO A 246 11.26 13.09 -0.81
C PRO A 246 11.69 11.70 -0.34
N GLN A 247 11.68 11.44 0.97
CA GLN A 247 12.09 10.19 1.59
C GLN A 247 10.90 9.44 2.17
N SER A 248 11.12 8.21 2.61
CA SER A 248 10.20 7.50 3.48
C SER A 248 10.14 8.17 4.86
N LEU A 249 8.96 8.29 5.44
CA LEU A 249 8.83 8.76 6.83
C LEU A 249 9.53 7.82 7.82
N PHE A 250 9.74 6.56 7.45
CA PHE A 250 10.57 5.63 8.20
C PHE A 250 11.94 6.21 8.53
N ALA A 251 12.53 7.02 7.64
CA ALA A 251 13.82 7.66 7.89
C ALA A 251 13.79 8.61 9.09
N GLU A 252 12.65 9.26 9.34
CA GLU A 252 12.46 10.12 10.50
C GLU A 252 12.17 9.31 11.77
N PHE A 253 11.38 8.23 11.66
CA PHE A 253 10.92 7.45 12.80
C PHE A 253 11.96 6.44 13.32
N ALA A 254 12.87 5.96 12.47
CA ALA A 254 13.81 4.87 12.79
C ALA A 254 14.74 5.12 13.99
N ASP A 255 14.93 6.38 14.38
CA ASP A 255 15.75 6.80 15.54
C ASP A 255 15.11 7.99 16.29
N LEU A 256 13.76 8.07 16.26
CA LEU A 256 13.05 9.24 16.74
C LEU A 256 13.08 9.36 18.28
N HIS A 257 12.73 8.29 18.97
CA HIS A 257 12.63 8.22 20.43
C HIS A 257 12.68 6.76 20.90
N GLU A 258 13.16 6.48 22.12
CA GLU A 258 13.24 5.13 22.69
C GLU A 258 11.87 4.42 22.82
N ASN A 259 10.79 5.17 22.83
CA ASN A 259 9.41 4.68 22.85
C ASN A 259 8.82 4.46 21.45
N VAL A 260 9.59 4.61 20.37
CA VAL A 260 9.12 4.47 18.99
C VAL A 260 9.79 3.26 18.32
N LEU A 261 8.98 2.35 17.80
CA LEU A 261 9.38 1.29 16.88
C LEU A 261 8.74 1.57 15.52
N ALA A 262 9.56 1.77 14.51
CA ALA A 262 9.12 1.90 13.13
C ALA A 262 9.36 0.62 12.34
N VAL A 263 8.45 0.30 11.42
CA VAL A 263 8.58 -0.81 10.48
C VAL A 263 8.36 -0.29 9.08
N LYS A 264 9.40 -0.33 8.27
CA LYS A 264 9.29 -0.07 6.83
C LYS A 264 8.75 -1.29 6.13
N ILE A 265 7.66 -1.10 5.39
CA ILE A 265 7.00 -2.11 4.57
C ILE A 265 7.19 -1.67 3.13
N ASP A 266 8.18 -2.21 2.44
CA ASP A 266 8.51 -1.78 1.10
C ASP A 266 8.82 -2.94 0.15
N GLY A 267 9.01 -2.63 -1.13
CA GLY A 267 9.37 -3.64 -2.11
C GLY A 267 9.25 -3.15 -3.54
N PRO A 268 9.79 -3.94 -4.48
CA PRO A 268 9.91 -3.55 -5.88
C PRO A 268 8.58 -3.57 -6.65
N THR A 269 7.50 -3.96 -6.00
CA THR A 269 6.21 -4.25 -6.63
C THR A 269 5.74 -3.15 -7.60
N LYS A 270 5.76 -1.88 -7.16
CA LYS A 270 5.30 -0.74 -7.97
C LYS A 270 6.46 0.12 -8.44
N GLU A 271 7.45 0.35 -7.58
CA GLU A 271 8.65 1.14 -7.89
C GLU A 271 9.47 0.54 -9.05
N ASP A 272 9.53 -0.79 -9.13
CA ASP A 272 10.30 -1.53 -10.15
C ASP A 272 9.40 -2.32 -11.12
N PHE A 273 8.09 -2.07 -11.13
CA PHE A 273 7.12 -2.62 -12.07
C PHE A 273 7.08 -4.17 -12.12
N VAL A 274 7.21 -4.82 -10.94
CA VAL A 274 7.26 -6.29 -10.81
C VAL A 274 6.13 -6.85 -9.93
N TRP A 275 4.90 -6.44 -10.22
CA TRP A 275 3.71 -6.78 -9.42
C TRP A 275 3.54 -8.28 -9.17
N GLY A 276 3.93 -9.10 -10.14
CA GLY A 276 3.82 -10.57 -10.11
C GLY A 276 4.93 -11.28 -9.32
N PHE A 277 6.02 -10.61 -8.96
CA PHE A 277 7.13 -11.24 -8.22
C PHE A 277 6.73 -11.65 -6.81
N ARG A 278 5.76 -10.97 -6.23
CA ARG A 278 5.36 -11.21 -4.84
C ARG A 278 6.57 -11.18 -3.90
N THR A 279 7.39 -10.17 -4.06
CA THR A 279 8.55 -9.90 -3.22
C THR A 279 8.33 -8.58 -2.50
N GLY A 280 8.44 -8.59 -1.19
CA GLY A 280 8.41 -7.42 -0.32
C GLY A 280 9.44 -7.57 0.78
N PHE A 281 9.65 -6.51 1.52
CA PHE A 281 10.61 -6.48 2.63
C PHE A 281 9.98 -5.83 3.85
N LEU A 282 10.36 -6.34 5.02
CA LEU A 282 10.08 -5.71 6.32
C LEU A 282 11.40 -5.37 6.99
N THR A 283 11.53 -4.10 7.39
CA THR A 283 12.74 -3.57 8.04
C THR A 283 12.35 -2.82 9.29
N PHE A 284 12.94 -3.16 10.41
CA PHE A 284 12.70 -2.48 11.69
C PHE A 284 13.72 -1.36 11.93
N GLY A 285 13.25 -0.28 12.55
CA GLY A 285 14.08 0.81 13.06
C GLY A 285 13.59 1.29 14.41
N GLY A 286 14.49 1.53 15.34
CA GLY A 286 14.15 2.05 16.67
C GLY A 286 15.40 2.54 17.39
N LYS A 287 15.26 3.64 18.12
CA LYS A 287 16.34 4.24 18.87
C LYS A 287 16.83 3.27 19.95
N ASP A 288 18.13 3.20 20.12
CA ASP A 288 18.83 2.38 21.11
C ASP A 288 18.60 0.85 20.95
N LEU A 289 18.01 0.40 19.83
CA LEU A 289 17.94 -1.02 19.51
C LEU A 289 19.30 -1.53 19.02
N THR A 290 19.74 -2.64 19.63
CA THR A 290 20.98 -3.33 19.26
C THR A 290 20.75 -4.33 18.14
N GLU A 291 21.83 -4.83 17.54
CA GLU A 291 21.76 -5.91 16.54
C GLU A 291 21.06 -7.17 17.11
N GLU A 292 21.23 -7.45 18.39
CA GLU A 292 20.55 -8.58 19.06
C GLU A 292 19.03 -8.37 19.10
N HIS A 293 18.56 -7.16 19.39
CA HIS A 293 17.14 -6.82 19.36
C HIS A 293 16.56 -6.99 17.96
N TYR A 294 17.26 -6.48 16.93
CA TYR A 294 16.84 -6.66 15.54
C TYR A 294 16.82 -8.13 15.13
N ALA A 295 17.84 -8.91 15.48
CA ALA A 295 17.89 -10.33 15.20
C ALA A 295 16.72 -11.11 15.87
N ALA A 296 16.28 -10.67 17.05
CA ALA A 296 15.12 -11.26 17.72
C ALA A 296 13.82 -10.95 16.97
N LEU A 297 13.61 -9.71 16.50
CA LEU A 297 12.46 -9.33 15.69
C LEU A 297 12.44 -10.07 14.35
N GLU A 298 13.59 -10.16 13.67
CA GLU A 298 13.74 -10.94 12.44
C GLU A 298 13.36 -12.42 12.66
N LYS A 299 13.82 -13.04 13.75
CA LYS A 299 13.49 -14.44 14.09
C LYS A 299 11.99 -14.63 14.33
N LYS A 300 11.30 -13.66 14.94
CA LYS A 300 9.83 -13.72 15.09
C LYS A 300 9.13 -13.69 13.73
N LEU A 301 9.53 -12.79 12.83
CA LEU A 301 9.04 -12.79 11.45
C LEU A 301 9.33 -14.10 10.73
N MET A 302 10.55 -14.63 10.87
CA MET A 302 10.92 -15.92 10.29
C MET A 302 10.04 -17.05 10.82
N GLY A 303 9.62 -17.01 12.08
CA GLY A 303 8.67 -17.96 12.67
C GLY A 303 7.32 -17.95 11.94
N LEU A 304 6.78 -16.76 11.64
CA LEU A 304 5.53 -16.60 10.91
C LEU A 304 5.66 -17.04 9.43
N ILE A 305 6.75 -16.66 8.77
CA ILE A 305 7.05 -17.11 7.41
C ILE A 305 7.17 -18.64 7.36
N ARG A 306 7.92 -19.22 8.31
CA ARG A 306 8.14 -20.68 8.38
C ARG A 306 6.85 -21.45 8.58
N SER A 307 5.94 -20.94 9.41
CA SER A 307 4.65 -21.58 9.71
C SER A 307 3.56 -21.32 8.67
N SER A 308 3.82 -20.51 7.64
CA SER A 308 2.86 -20.20 6.56
C SER A 308 3.32 -20.69 5.18
N VAL A 309 4.42 -20.14 4.66
CA VAL A 309 4.92 -20.42 3.30
C VAL A 309 6.32 -21.03 3.27
N SER A 310 6.95 -21.21 4.41
CA SER A 310 8.34 -21.69 4.63
C SER A 310 9.42 -20.72 4.14
N CYS A 311 9.33 -20.18 2.95
CA CYS A 311 10.17 -19.14 2.38
C CYS A 311 9.45 -18.46 1.19
N SER A 312 9.89 -17.26 0.81
CA SER A 312 9.38 -16.57 -0.38
C SER A 312 9.99 -17.17 -1.67
N SER A 313 9.35 -16.87 -2.81
CA SER A 313 9.70 -17.40 -4.15
C SER A 313 11.18 -17.21 -4.50
N THR A 314 11.87 -18.29 -4.81
CA THR A 314 13.28 -18.31 -5.22
C THR A 314 13.52 -17.59 -6.55
N PRO A 315 12.82 -17.91 -7.65
CA PRO A 315 13.07 -17.26 -8.94
C PRO A 315 12.81 -15.76 -8.89
N SER A 316 11.81 -15.31 -8.12
CA SER A 316 11.53 -13.88 -7.98
C SER A 316 12.65 -13.13 -7.26
N GLN A 317 13.22 -13.72 -6.21
CA GLN A 317 14.35 -13.12 -5.49
C GLN A 317 15.62 -13.14 -6.35
N SER A 318 15.86 -14.21 -7.10
CA SER A 318 17.01 -14.31 -7.98
C SER A 318 16.95 -13.28 -9.12
N LEU A 319 15.78 -13.11 -9.75
CA LEU A 319 15.56 -12.08 -10.76
C LEU A 319 15.71 -10.66 -10.18
N ALA A 320 15.15 -10.41 -9.00
CA ALA A 320 15.28 -9.14 -8.33
C ALA A 320 16.74 -8.79 -8.03
N LEU A 321 17.52 -9.74 -7.50
CA LEU A 321 18.94 -9.54 -7.21
C LEU A 321 19.73 -9.15 -8.46
N ARG A 322 19.53 -9.88 -9.57
CA ARG A 322 20.19 -9.58 -10.84
C ARG A 322 19.76 -8.24 -11.42
N ALA A 323 18.46 -7.96 -11.42
CA ALA A 323 17.93 -6.71 -11.94
C ALA A 323 18.42 -5.49 -11.16
N PHE A 324 18.42 -5.54 -9.81
CA PHE A 324 18.87 -4.44 -8.96
C PHE A 324 20.38 -4.22 -8.99
N SER A 325 21.14 -5.21 -9.44
CA SER A 325 22.57 -5.08 -9.70
C SER A 325 22.90 -4.56 -11.11
N ASP A 326 21.87 -4.42 -11.98
CA ASP A 326 22.08 -3.93 -13.36
C ASP A 326 22.17 -2.40 -13.39
N PRO A 327 23.26 -1.82 -13.89
CA PRO A 327 23.43 -0.36 -13.96
C PRO A 327 22.41 0.34 -14.87
N ALA A 328 21.76 -0.39 -15.80
CA ALA A 328 20.73 0.17 -16.69
C ALA A 328 19.38 0.39 -15.98
N LEU A 329 19.14 -0.28 -14.84
CA LEU A 329 17.84 -0.26 -14.15
C LEU A 329 17.37 1.16 -13.81
N GLU A 330 18.25 1.97 -13.23
CA GLU A 330 17.90 3.32 -12.78
C GLU A 330 17.47 4.25 -13.93
N ASN A 331 18.04 4.09 -15.12
CA ASN A 331 17.64 4.89 -16.28
C ASN A 331 16.27 4.42 -16.81
N GLN A 332 16.04 3.11 -16.87
CA GLN A 332 14.75 2.55 -17.29
C GLN A 332 13.62 2.96 -16.32
N LYS A 333 13.90 3.01 -15.01
CA LYS A 333 12.95 3.50 -14.00
C LYS A 333 12.60 4.97 -14.22
N LYS A 334 13.58 5.81 -14.57
CA LYS A 334 13.32 7.23 -14.87
C LYS A 334 12.38 7.40 -16.06
N ASP A 335 12.52 6.59 -17.10
CA ASP A 335 11.67 6.66 -18.29
C ASP A 335 10.21 6.31 -17.94
N PHE A 336 9.98 5.25 -17.18
CA PHE A 336 8.63 4.88 -16.71
C PHE A 336 8.07 5.85 -15.69
N ARG A 337 8.89 6.42 -14.81
CA ARG A 337 8.46 7.49 -13.91
C ARG A 337 7.99 8.71 -14.70
N LYS A 338 8.73 9.14 -15.73
CA LYS A 338 8.34 10.23 -16.60
C LYS A 338 7.01 9.96 -17.30
N LEU A 339 6.80 8.74 -17.78
CA LEU A 339 5.52 8.31 -18.37
C LEU A 339 4.35 8.51 -17.39
N LEU A 340 4.53 8.10 -16.13
CA LEU A 340 3.52 8.26 -15.09
C LEU A 340 3.29 9.73 -14.72
N GLU A 341 4.35 10.52 -14.65
CA GLU A 341 4.29 11.97 -14.41
C GLU A 341 3.53 12.71 -15.52
N GLU A 342 3.73 12.32 -16.78
CA GLU A 342 2.96 12.87 -17.89
C GLU A 342 1.46 12.55 -17.77
N ARG A 343 1.10 11.32 -17.37
CA ARG A 343 -0.30 10.95 -17.12
C ARG A 343 -0.89 11.72 -15.94
N TYR A 344 -0.15 11.79 -14.84
CA TYR A 344 -0.50 12.62 -13.68
C TYR A 344 -0.79 14.07 -14.08
N THR A 345 0.10 14.67 -14.88
CA THR A 345 -0.02 16.07 -15.33
C THR A 345 -1.31 16.30 -16.12
N GLU A 346 -1.67 15.40 -17.05
CA GLU A 346 -2.92 15.52 -17.80
C GLU A 346 -4.16 15.35 -16.89
N VAL A 347 -4.11 14.42 -15.92
CA VAL A 347 -5.18 14.27 -14.93
C VAL A 347 -5.33 15.53 -14.08
N LYS A 348 -4.22 16.05 -13.55
CA LYS A 348 -4.22 17.27 -12.72
C LYS A 348 -4.78 18.46 -13.50
N LYS A 349 -4.35 18.64 -14.75
CA LYS A 349 -4.85 19.68 -15.66
C LYS A 349 -6.36 19.54 -15.87
N PHE A 350 -6.86 18.32 -16.11
CA PHE A 350 -8.29 18.09 -16.32
C PHE A 350 -9.09 18.48 -15.08
N VAL A 351 -8.76 17.90 -13.90
CA VAL A 351 -9.56 18.12 -12.69
C VAL A 351 -9.51 19.55 -12.16
N THR A 352 -8.43 20.30 -12.44
CA THR A 352 -8.33 21.72 -12.07
C THR A 352 -9.08 22.64 -13.01
N SER A 353 -9.34 22.23 -14.25
CA SER A 353 -10.05 23.04 -15.26
C SER A 353 -11.53 22.68 -15.39
N HIS A 354 -12.00 21.62 -14.75
CA HIS A 354 -13.38 21.17 -14.82
C HIS A 354 -14.00 21.09 -13.43
N THR A 355 -15.28 21.40 -13.33
CA THR A 355 -16.06 21.32 -12.11
C THR A 355 -17.25 20.39 -12.31
N SER A 356 -17.67 19.72 -11.25
CA SER A 356 -18.88 18.90 -11.18
C SER A 356 -19.69 19.28 -9.96
N LYS A 357 -21.01 19.14 -10.05
CA LYS A 357 -21.89 19.34 -8.88
C LYS A 357 -21.81 18.18 -7.90
N ASN A 358 -21.38 17.00 -8.35
CA ASN A 358 -21.42 15.75 -7.60
C ASN A 358 -20.04 15.13 -7.36
N LEU A 359 -18.96 15.70 -7.92
CA LEU A 359 -17.58 15.23 -7.72
C LEU A 359 -16.68 16.32 -7.18
N GLU A 360 -15.87 15.97 -6.20
CA GLU A 360 -14.77 16.78 -5.70
C GLU A 360 -13.50 15.93 -5.71
N ALA A 361 -12.45 16.39 -6.39
CA ALA A 361 -11.19 15.66 -6.42
C ALA A 361 -10.53 15.73 -5.05
N LEU A 362 -10.21 14.60 -4.45
CA LEU A 362 -9.37 14.56 -3.26
C LEU A 362 -7.95 15.02 -3.61
N PRO A 363 -7.20 15.58 -2.66
CA PRO A 363 -5.81 15.96 -2.87
C PRO A 363 -4.98 14.78 -3.36
N PHE A 364 -4.20 14.98 -4.44
CA PHE A 364 -3.29 13.99 -5.01
C PHE A 364 -2.08 14.68 -5.64
N ASN A 365 -0.90 14.09 -5.49
CA ASN A 365 0.36 14.65 -5.94
C ASN A 365 1.41 13.56 -6.28
N SER A 366 1.00 12.28 -6.16
CA SER A 366 1.92 11.14 -6.20
C SER A 366 1.21 9.82 -6.54
N GLY A 367 1.94 8.71 -6.61
CA GLY A 367 1.40 7.35 -6.70
C GLY A 367 0.81 7.00 -8.07
N TYR A 368 -0.18 6.11 -8.06
CA TYR A 368 -0.83 5.54 -9.24
C TYR A 368 -2.28 5.99 -9.42
N PHE A 369 -2.84 6.61 -8.39
CA PHE A 369 -4.26 6.84 -8.25
C PHE A 369 -4.58 8.32 -8.03
N MET A 370 -5.81 8.68 -8.35
CA MET A 370 -6.51 9.79 -7.71
C MET A 370 -7.91 9.33 -7.33
N SER A 371 -8.53 10.02 -6.40
CA SER A 371 -9.89 9.73 -5.99
C SER A 371 -10.76 10.97 -5.98
N PHE A 372 -12.06 10.75 -6.15
CA PHE A 372 -13.09 11.75 -5.96
C PHE A 372 -13.87 11.44 -4.69
N HIS A 373 -14.15 12.46 -3.90
CA HIS A 373 -15.31 12.44 -3.01
C HIS A 373 -16.56 12.66 -3.85
N THR A 374 -17.60 11.83 -3.66
CA THR A 374 -18.82 11.88 -4.43
C THR A 374 -20.02 12.24 -3.54
N LYS A 375 -20.91 13.12 -4.02
CA LYS A 375 -22.18 13.44 -3.36
C LYS A 375 -23.29 12.46 -3.70
N VAL A 376 -23.06 11.57 -4.65
CA VAL A 376 -23.92 10.44 -5.04
C VAL A 376 -23.26 9.17 -4.57
N ASP A 377 -24.02 8.08 -4.47
CA ASP A 377 -23.44 6.78 -4.09
C ASP A 377 -22.38 6.33 -5.10
N ALA A 378 -21.16 6.14 -4.60
CA ALA A 378 -19.99 5.84 -5.44
C ALA A 378 -20.11 4.50 -6.19
N GLU A 379 -20.77 3.50 -5.61
CA GLU A 379 -21.01 2.22 -6.29
C GLU A 379 -22.02 2.36 -7.42
N GLN A 380 -23.10 3.12 -7.22
CA GLN A 380 -24.07 3.39 -8.29
C GLN A 380 -23.42 4.19 -9.42
N LEU A 381 -22.60 5.20 -9.10
CA LEU A 381 -21.84 5.95 -10.08
C LEU A 381 -20.86 5.05 -10.85
N ARG A 382 -20.11 4.20 -10.15
CA ARG A 382 -19.20 3.22 -10.75
C ARG A 382 -19.93 2.30 -11.74
N GLN A 383 -21.09 1.77 -11.34
CA GLN A 383 -21.90 0.89 -12.20
C GLN A 383 -22.38 1.63 -13.44
N LYS A 384 -22.86 2.87 -13.29
CA LYS A 384 -23.29 3.71 -14.41
C LYS A 384 -22.15 3.95 -15.39
N ILE A 385 -20.97 4.36 -14.89
CA ILE A 385 -19.77 4.58 -15.73
C ILE A 385 -19.39 3.28 -16.46
N LEU A 386 -19.41 2.15 -15.76
CA LEU A 386 -19.04 0.86 -16.34
C LEU A 386 -19.99 0.44 -17.47
N HIS A 387 -21.29 0.55 -17.27
CA HIS A 387 -22.27 0.04 -18.23
C HIS A 387 -22.57 1.02 -19.35
N GLU A 388 -22.63 2.33 -19.08
CA GLU A 388 -22.94 3.33 -20.11
C GLU A 388 -21.70 3.77 -20.91
N LYS A 389 -20.53 3.87 -20.26
CA LYS A 389 -19.30 4.38 -20.88
C LYS A 389 -18.24 3.29 -21.10
N GLN A 390 -18.44 2.08 -20.58
CA GLN A 390 -17.51 0.96 -20.65
C GLN A 390 -16.12 1.29 -20.04
N ILE A 391 -16.13 2.09 -18.98
CA ILE A 391 -14.93 2.51 -18.24
C ILE A 391 -14.98 1.89 -16.85
N GLY A 392 -13.92 1.16 -16.46
CA GLY A 392 -13.76 0.58 -15.14
C GLY A 392 -13.13 1.55 -14.16
N THR A 393 -13.80 1.82 -13.06
CA THR A 393 -13.31 2.57 -11.89
C THR A 393 -13.55 1.74 -10.64
N VAL A 394 -13.16 2.24 -9.45
CA VAL A 394 -13.35 1.51 -8.17
C VAL A 394 -14.07 2.39 -7.18
N ALA A 395 -15.18 1.92 -6.63
CA ALA A 395 -15.79 2.46 -5.42
C ALA A 395 -15.06 1.88 -4.19
N ILE A 396 -14.44 2.73 -3.40
CA ILE A 396 -13.74 2.34 -2.16
C ILE A 396 -14.77 2.16 -1.04
N ASP A 397 -15.66 3.12 -0.91
CA ASP A 397 -16.80 3.16 -0.01
C ASP A 397 -17.98 3.84 -0.72
N SER A 398 -19.02 4.25 0.01
CA SER A 398 -20.21 4.91 -0.57
C SER A 398 -19.93 6.33 -1.12
N GLU A 399 -18.82 6.96 -0.72
CA GLU A 399 -18.51 8.37 -1.01
C GLU A 399 -17.18 8.56 -1.76
N THR A 400 -16.43 7.48 -2.02
CA THR A 400 -15.09 7.56 -2.62
C THR A 400 -14.98 6.75 -3.90
N LEU A 401 -14.77 7.43 -5.02
CA LEU A 401 -14.50 6.81 -6.34
C LEU A 401 -13.03 6.97 -6.71
N ARG A 402 -12.31 5.86 -6.88
CA ARG A 402 -10.89 5.83 -7.26
C ARG A 402 -10.71 5.56 -8.74
N VAL A 403 -9.75 6.28 -9.36
CA VAL A 403 -9.31 6.11 -10.74
C VAL A 403 -7.80 5.80 -10.76
N ALA A 404 -7.40 4.69 -11.38
CA ALA A 404 -6.01 4.33 -11.58
C ALA A 404 -5.49 4.94 -12.89
N PHE A 405 -4.95 6.15 -12.82
CA PHE A 405 -4.39 6.82 -14.01
C PHE A 405 -3.13 6.12 -14.54
N SER A 406 -2.45 5.34 -13.70
CA SER A 406 -1.31 4.53 -14.11
C SER A 406 -1.63 3.50 -15.20
N SER A 407 -2.88 3.07 -15.29
CA SER A 407 -3.35 2.08 -16.27
C SER A 407 -3.99 2.70 -17.54
N LEU A 408 -4.07 4.03 -17.60
CA LEU A 408 -4.56 4.76 -18.77
C LEU A 408 -3.40 5.17 -19.67
N GLU A 409 -3.62 5.21 -20.99
CA GLU A 409 -2.72 5.93 -21.86
C GLU A 409 -3.01 7.44 -21.73
N LYS A 410 -2.00 8.29 -21.97
CA LYS A 410 -2.09 9.74 -21.82
C LYS A 410 -3.27 10.32 -22.62
N GLU A 411 -3.45 9.84 -23.84
CA GLU A 411 -4.50 10.27 -24.80
C GLU A 411 -5.91 9.86 -24.35
N GLN A 412 -6.03 8.89 -23.43
CA GLN A 412 -7.33 8.45 -22.89
C GLN A 412 -7.81 9.31 -21.73
N VAL A 413 -6.93 10.06 -21.08
CA VAL A 413 -7.22 10.78 -19.83
C VAL A 413 -8.44 11.70 -20.00
N GLU A 414 -8.41 12.60 -20.97
CA GLU A 414 -9.51 13.55 -21.21
C GLU A 414 -10.85 12.83 -21.43
N THR A 415 -10.86 11.81 -22.29
CA THR A 415 -12.07 11.04 -22.60
C THR A 415 -12.62 10.32 -21.38
N VAL A 416 -11.76 9.69 -20.59
CA VAL A 416 -12.15 8.94 -19.40
C VAL A 416 -12.71 9.87 -18.33
N TYR A 417 -12.00 10.94 -18.02
CA TYR A 417 -12.40 11.86 -16.95
C TYR A 417 -13.66 12.64 -17.31
N LYS A 418 -13.81 13.08 -18.59
CA LYS A 418 -15.04 13.68 -19.06
C LYS A 418 -16.25 12.74 -18.92
N ALA A 419 -16.09 11.48 -19.27
CA ALA A 419 -17.15 10.49 -19.12
C ALA A 419 -17.55 10.26 -17.65
N ILE A 420 -16.56 10.30 -16.71
CA ILE A 420 -16.83 10.21 -15.27
C ILE A 420 -17.65 11.41 -14.81
N TYR A 421 -17.25 12.64 -15.18
CA TYR A 421 -17.97 13.86 -14.82
C TYR A 421 -19.38 13.88 -15.41
N ASP A 422 -19.54 13.55 -16.70
CA ASP A 422 -20.85 13.47 -17.37
C ASP A 422 -21.77 12.47 -16.67
N CYS A 423 -21.27 11.31 -16.27
CA CYS A 423 -22.08 10.31 -15.55
C CYS A 423 -22.50 10.81 -14.17
N ALA A 424 -21.59 11.43 -13.42
CA ALA A 424 -21.87 11.93 -12.08
C ALA A 424 -22.89 13.09 -12.13
N ASP A 425 -22.73 14.04 -13.05
CA ASP A 425 -23.61 15.20 -13.12
C ASP A 425 -25.00 14.89 -13.66
N ASN A 426 -25.19 13.71 -14.26
CA ASN A 426 -26.48 13.18 -14.71
C ASN A 426 -27.09 12.16 -13.75
N MET A 427 -26.65 12.14 -12.48
CA MET A 427 -27.29 11.45 -11.36
C MET A 427 -28.00 12.45 -10.44
#